data_a545b488965fb2c35552a53e5e7f6735
#
_entry.id   a545b488965fb2c35552a53e5e7f6735
#
_cell.length_a   1.000
_cell.length_b   1.000
_cell.length_c   1.000
_cell.angle_alpha   90.00
_cell.angle_beta   90.00
_cell.angle_gamma   90.00
#
_symmetry.space_group_name_H-M   'P 1'
#
loop_
_entity.id
_entity.type
_entity.pdbx_description
1 polymer ?
#
loop_
_entity_poly.entity_id
_entity_poly.type
_entity_poly.pdbx_seq_one_letter_code
_entity_poly.pdbx_strand_id
1 'polypeptide(L)'
;LDMNHQFIILSEHAKAGETYELAFYAYSSAYAGTFTGTNFFRLELAVYREEAAGLYYDMQAVYEAADLLPEDNLSRIEGFKALERCINLLDLRRPGSAECFESMKMAAQDLEGTYYADRRPNPVTVHSIGHTHIDVAWKWPLRQTRQKAVRSFETVLNLMDRYPEYRFMSSQPQLYEFVKEDAPGVLARIRERIKEGRWEAEGAMWLEPDCNISSGE
;
A
#
# COMPACT_ATOMS: atom_id res chain seq x y z
N LEU A 1 -0.66 0.98 5.40
CA LEU A 1 -1.91 0.45 4.82
C LEU A 1 -2.58 -0.41 5.87
N ASP A 2 -3.74 0.01 6.29
CA ASP A 2 -4.61 -0.82 7.10
C ASP A 2 -4.92 -2.09 6.31
N MET A 3 -4.55 -3.25 6.84
CA MET A 3 -4.80 -4.55 6.19
C MET A 3 -6.29 -4.83 5.96
N ASN A 4 -7.15 -4.00 6.49
CA ASN A 4 -8.60 -4.12 6.40
C ASN A 4 -9.22 -3.33 5.24
N HIS A 5 -8.46 -2.48 4.55
CA HIS A 5 -8.96 -1.70 3.43
C HIS A 5 -8.26 -2.13 2.13
N GLN A 6 -9.00 -2.72 1.23
CA GLN A 6 -8.55 -3.07 -0.11
C GLN A 6 -9.36 -2.29 -1.14
N PHE A 7 -8.67 -1.67 -2.08
CA PHE A 7 -9.28 -0.93 -3.17
C PHE A 7 -9.18 -1.73 -4.45
N ILE A 8 -10.28 -1.80 -5.18
CA ILE A 8 -10.34 -2.34 -6.54
C ILE A 8 -10.79 -1.20 -7.44
N ILE A 9 -9.95 -0.83 -8.39
CA ILE A 9 -10.31 0.16 -9.41
C ILE A 9 -11.22 -0.54 -10.42
N LEU A 10 -12.47 -0.14 -10.50
CA LEU A 10 -13.44 -0.68 -11.45
C LEU A 10 -13.34 0.01 -12.81
N SER A 11 -13.04 1.28 -12.83
CA SER A 11 -12.85 2.07 -14.04
C SER A 11 -12.11 3.35 -13.71
N GLU A 12 -11.19 3.75 -14.57
CA GLU A 12 -10.53 5.07 -14.51
C GLU A 12 -11.43 6.16 -15.11
N HIS A 13 -12.40 5.78 -15.92
CA HIS A 13 -13.28 6.71 -16.66
C HIS A 13 -14.74 6.26 -16.61
N ALA A 14 -15.26 6.04 -15.40
CA ALA A 14 -16.64 5.63 -15.19
C ALA A 14 -17.63 6.66 -15.76
N LYS A 15 -18.63 6.17 -16.50
CA LYS A 15 -19.70 7.00 -17.06
C LYS A 15 -21.01 6.73 -16.33
N ALA A 16 -21.86 7.74 -16.26
CA ALA A 16 -23.19 7.59 -15.68
C ALA A 16 -24.01 6.55 -16.47
N GLY A 17 -24.59 5.59 -15.77
CA GLY A 17 -25.38 4.50 -16.35
C GLY A 17 -24.59 3.24 -16.69
N GLU A 18 -23.27 3.21 -16.53
CA GLU A 18 -22.49 1.99 -16.67
C GLU A 18 -22.80 1.01 -15.53
N THR A 19 -22.78 -0.27 -15.84
CA THR A 19 -23.00 -1.35 -14.88
C THR A 19 -21.74 -2.19 -14.77
N TYR A 20 -21.32 -2.43 -13.55
CA TYR A 20 -20.19 -3.30 -13.23
C TYR A 20 -20.67 -4.52 -12.45
N GLU A 21 -20.28 -5.71 -12.92
CA GLU A 21 -20.55 -6.96 -12.22
C GLU A 21 -19.31 -7.38 -11.42
N LEU A 22 -19.50 -7.62 -10.13
CA LEU A 22 -18.42 -8.00 -9.21
C LEU A 22 -18.71 -9.39 -8.67
N ALA A 23 -17.77 -10.31 -8.84
CA ALA A 23 -17.82 -11.64 -8.25
C ALA A 23 -16.80 -11.73 -7.12
N PHE A 24 -17.26 -12.11 -5.92
CA PHE A 24 -16.41 -12.30 -4.76
C PHE A 24 -16.31 -13.78 -4.43
N TYR A 25 -15.09 -14.31 -4.36
CA TYR A 25 -14.83 -15.61 -3.82
C TYR A 25 -14.29 -15.47 -2.40
N ALA A 26 -15.08 -15.86 -1.42
CA ALA A 26 -14.69 -15.85 -0.02
C ALA A 26 -14.48 -17.27 0.50
N TYR A 27 -13.35 -17.52 1.13
CA TYR A 27 -13.05 -18.78 1.78
C TYR A 27 -12.79 -18.54 3.27
N SER A 28 -13.60 -19.21 4.10
CA SER A 28 -13.37 -19.28 5.55
C SER A 28 -12.80 -20.66 5.89
N SER A 29 -11.58 -20.72 6.43
CA SER A 29 -11.07 -21.96 6.96
C SER A 29 -11.79 -22.30 8.25
N ALA A 30 -12.23 -23.57 8.38
CA ALA A 30 -12.81 -24.10 9.62
C ALA A 30 -11.78 -24.26 10.75
N TYR A 31 -10.62 -23.62 10.67
CA TYR A 31 -9.59 -23.68 11.69
C TYR A 31 -10.05 -22.84 12.89
N ALA A 32 -10.78 -23.52 13.77
CA ALA A 32 -11.25 -22.99 15.02
C ALA A 32 -10.09 -22.64 15.93
N GLY A 33 -9.94 -21.42 16.27
CA GLY A 33 -9.05 -21.04 17.35
C GLY A 33 -9.08 -19.58 17.68
N THR A 34 -9.01 -18.68 16.71
CA THR A 34 -8.90 -17.26 17.00
C THR A 34 -9.64 -16.33 16.03
N PHE A 35 -10.15 -16.85 14.93
CA PHE A 35 -10.95 -16.06 13.98
C PHE A 35 -12.27 -16.78 13.71
N THR A 36 -13.26 -16.48 14.51
CA THR A 36 -14.63 -16.96 14.33
C THR A 36 -15.34 -16.06 13.32
N GLY A 37 -15.49 -16.55 12.12
CA GLY A 37 -16.35 -15.95 11.11
C GLY A 37 -15.62 -15.20 10.00
N THR A 38 -16.20 -15.27 8.83
CA THR A 38 -15.87 -14.38 7.71
C THR A 38 -16.49 -13.04 8.01
N ASN A 39 -15.67 -12.10 8.39
CA ASN A 39 -16.15 -10.77 8.62
C ASN A 39 -16.05 -10.02 7.31
N PHE A 40 -17.12 -10.01 6.55
CA PHE A 40 -17.29 -9.08 5.44
C PHE A 40 -17.93 -7.83 6.01
N PHE A 41 -17.14 -6.77 6.14
CA PHE A 41 -17.57 -5.62 6.93
C PHE A 41 -18.24 -4.53 6.12
N ARG A 42 -17.71 -4.22 4.97
CA ARG A 42 -18.18 -3.08 4.19
C ARG A 42 -17.73 -3.16 2.75
N LEU A 43 -18.65 -2.99 1.82
CA LEU A 43 -18.37 -2.71 0.43
C LEU A 43 -18.84 -1.29 0.14
N GLU A 44 -17.93 -0.46 -0.31
CA GLU A 44 -18.25 0.91 -0.72
C GLU A 44 -17.86 1.11 -2.16
N LEU A 45 -18.75 1.73 -2.91
CA LEU A 45 -18.44 2.28 -4.22
C LEU A 45 -18.13 3.76 -4.04
N ALA A 46 -16.92 4.16 -4.40
CA ALA A 46 -16.47 5.53 -4.24
C ALA A 46 -15.78 6.03 -5.50
N VAL A 47 -15.80 7.35 -5.68
CA VAL A 47 -14.97 8.03 -6.67
C VAL A 47 -13.67 8.46 -5.98
N TYR A 48 -12.56 7.86 -6.39
CA TYR A 48 -11.25 8.25 -5.87
C TYR A 48 -10.86 9.64 -6.39
N ARG A 49 -10.47 10.51 -5.48
CA ARG A 49 -10.00 11.87 -5.77
C ARG A 49 -8.55 12.00 -5.36
N GLU A 50 -7.66 12.02 -6.36
CA GLU A 50 -6.22 12.08 -6.11
C GLU A 50 -5.81 13.32 -5.31
N GLU A 51 -6.41 14.46 -5.59
CA GLU A 51 -6.11 15.72 -4.91
C GLU A 51 -6.45 15.64 -3.42
N ALA A 52 -7.59 15.07 -3.07
CA ALA A 52 -8.01 14.91 -1.69
C ALA A 52 -7.16 13.88 -0.94
N ALA A 53 -6.85 12.77 -1.60
CA ALA A 53 -6.01 11.73 -1.02
C ALA A 53 -4.57 12.21 -0.85
N GLY A 54 -4.00 12.91 -1.84
CA GLY A 54 -2.66 13.49 -1.76
C GLY A 54 -2.53 14.45 -0.58
N LEU A 55 -3.42 15.43 -0.50
CA LEU A 55 -3.42 16.38 0.62
C LEU A 55 -3.59 15.67 1.99
N TYR A 56 -4.45 14.66 2.07
CA TYR A 56 -4.63 13.89 3.30
C TYR A 56 -3.32 13.24 3.75
N TYR A 57 -2.63 12.53 2.86
CA TYR A 57 -1.38 11.85 3.19
C TYR A 57 -0.25 12.83 3.50
N ASP A 58 -0.17 13.95 2.78
CA ASP A 58 0.82 15.00 3.05
C ASP A 58 0.61 15.62 4.43
N MET A 59 -0.63 15.95 4.79
CA MET A 59 -0.96 16.46 6.12
C MET A 59 -0.72 15.41 7.20
N GLN A 60 -1.05 14.14 6.94
CA GLN A 60 -0.79 13.04 7.87
C GLN A 60 0.70 12.88 8.13
N ALA A 61 1.53 12.91 7.09
CA ALA A 61 2.99 12.79 7.23
C ALA A 61 3.55 13.94 8.07
N VAL A 62 3.09 15.18 7.87
CA VAL A 62 3.51 16.32 8.69
C VAL A 62 3.07 16.14 10.15
N TYR A 63 1.84 15.70 10.37
CA TYR A 63 1.31 15.46 11.71
C TYR A 63 2.12 14.41 12.45
N GLU A 64 2.30 13.23 11.84
CA GLU A 64 3.02 12.11 12.47
C GLU A 64 4.48 12.48 12.75
N ALA A 65 5.15 13.15 11.82
CA ALA A 65 6.52 13.62 12.02
C ALA A 65 6.62 14.65 13.16
N ALA A 66 5.70 15.61 13.20
CA ALA A 66 5.66 16.63 14.23
C ALA A 66 5.35 16.04 15.62
N ASP A 67 4.40 15.09 15.67
CA ASP A 67 3.96 14.50 16.94
C ASP A 67 5.05 13.66 17.65
N LEU A 68 6.00 13.11 16.89
CA LEU A 68 7.14 12.38 17.42
C LEU A 68 8.20 13.29 18.06
N LEU A 69 8.17 14.58 17.83
CA LEU A 69 9.17 15.53 18.31
C LEU A 69 8.78 16.12 19.68
N PRO A 70 9.76 16.51 20.53
CA PRO A 70 9.50 17.23 21.79
C PRO A 70 8.70 18.51 21.58
N GLU A 71 7.92 18.91 22.60
CA GLU A 71 7.02 20.07 22.51
C GLU A 71 7.71 21.41 22.21
N ASP A 72 8.94 21.58 22.66
CA ASP A 72 9.77 22.76 22.45
C ASP A 72 10.57 22.72 21.13
N ASN A 73 10.44 21.66 20.36
CA ASN A 73 11.16 21.51 19.10
C ASN A 73 10.55 22.44 18.03
N LEU A 74 11.41 23.24 17.39
CA LEU A 74 10.98 24.20 16.38
C LEU A 74 10.27 23.52 15.19
N SER A 75 10.78 22.37 14.72
CA SER A 75 10.16 21.65 13.59
C SER A 75 8.77 21.11 13.95
N ARG A 76 8.53 20.74 15.23
CA ARG A 76 7.17 20.40 15.71
C ARG A 76 6.23 21.60 15.59
N ILE A 77 6.69 22.75 16.09
CA ILE A 77 5.90 23.98 16.08
C ILE A 77 5.59 24.42 14.63
N GLU A 78 6.57 24.37 13.75
CA GLU A 78 6.41 24.68 12.32
C GLU A 78 5.46 23.71 11.61
N GLY A 79 5.57 22.41 11.90
CA GLY A 79 4.66 21.40 11.36
C GLY A 79 3.20 21.65 11.76
N PHE A 80 2.92 21.86 13.04
CA PHE A 80 1.54 22.15 13.48
C PHE A 80 1.01 23.49 12.94
N LYS A 81 1.84 24.52 12.82
CA LYS A 81 1.44 25.78 12.17
C LYS A 81 1.12 25.58 10.67
N ALA A 82 1.86 24.73 9.98
CA ALA A 82 1.56 24.38 8.59
C ALA A 82 0.21 23.66 8.47
N LEU A 83 -0.05 22.69 9.33
CA LEU A 83 -1.35 22.00 9.40
C LEU A 83 -2.50 22.94 9.72
N GLU A 84 -2.33 23.87 10.66
CA GLU A 84 -3.33 24.88 10.99
C GLU A 84 -3.66 25.76 9.78
N ARG A 85 -2.65 26.21 9.02
CA ARG A 85 -2.88 26.97 7.78
C ARG A 85 -3.68 26.14 6.76
N CYS A 86 -3.29 24.88 6.54
CA CYS A 86 -4.02 23.99 5.64
C CYS A 86 -5.49 23.86 6.04
N ILE A 87 -5.77 23.57 7.31
CA ILE A 87 -7.13 23.43 7.82
C ILE A 87 -7.95 24.73 7.61
N ASN A 88 -7.35 25.89 7.84
CA ASN A 88 -7.99 27.18 7.65
C ASN A 88 -8.28 27.54 6.18
N LEU A 89 -7.56 26.93 5.25
CA LEU A 89 -7.81 27.09 3.81
C LEU A 89 -8.95 26.20 3.30
N LEU A 90 -9.29 25.08 4.00
CA LEU A 90 -10.28 24.13 3.54
C LEU A 90 -11.72 24.66 3.64
N ASP A 91 -12.44 24.60 2.54
CA ASP A 91 -13.89 24.84 2.50
C ASP A 91 -14.67 23.51 2.55
N LEU A 92 -15.00 23.09 3.75
CA LEU A 92 -15.75 21.85 4.00
C LEU A 92 -17.27 22.07 4.16
N ARG A 93 -17.78 23.25 3.86
CA ARG A 93 -19.23 23.56 4.00
C ARG A 93 -20.08 22.72 3.05
N ARG A 94 -19.55 22.37 1.88
CA ARG A 94 -20.17 21.47 0.89
C ARG A 94 -19.16 20.46 0.39
N PRO A 95 -18.95 19.35 1.12
CA PRO A 95 -18.00 18.33 0.74
C PRO A 95 -18.28 17.79 -0.66
N GLY A 96 -17.25 17.67 -1.50
CA GLY A 96 -17.37 17.18 -2.87
C GLY A 96 -17.76 18.26 -3.90
N SER A 97 -17.98 19.51 -3.50
CA SER A 97 -18.20 20.61 -4.44
C SER A 97 -16.89 21.06 -5.11
N ALA A 98 -17.01 21.82 -6.21
CA ALA A 98 -15.86 22.40 -6.88
C ALA A 98 -15.06 23.33 -5.94
N GLU A 99 -15.75 24.11 -5.14
CA GLU A 99 -15.13 25.01 -4.14
C GLU A 99 -14.33 24.22 -3.09
N CYS A 100 -14.87 23.08 -2.64
CA CYS A 100 -14.17 22.19 -1.72
C CYS A 100 -12.85 21.68 -2.35
N PHE A 101 -12.87 21.19 -3.59
CA PHE A 101 -11.66 20.71 -4.25
C PHE A 101 -10.65 21.81 -4.56
N GLU A 102 -11.11 23.01 -4.96
CA GLU A 102 -10.22 24.15 -5.14
C GLU A 102 -9.55 24.57 -3.82
N SER A 103 -10.26 24.53 -2.71
CA SER A 103 -9.68 24.82 -1.40
C SER A 103 -8.61 23.77 -0.99
N MET A 104 -8.82 22.48 -1.35
CA MET A 104 -7.83 21.42 -1.14
C MET A 104 -6.56 21.67 -1.96
N LYS A 105 -6.68 22.11 -3.20
CA LYS A 105 -5.51 22.48 -4.03
C LYS A 105 -4.76 23.65 -3.44
N MET A 106 -5.46 24.66 -2.96
CA MET A 106 -4.83 25.79 -2.29
C MET A 106 -4.07 25.37 -1.03
N ALA A 107 -4.66 24.49 -0.22
CA ALA A 107 -3.99 23.95 0.96
C ALA A 107 -2.75 23.11 0.62
N ALA A 108 -2.81 22.28 -0.43
CA ALA A 108 -1.67 21.52 -0.90
C ALA A 108 -0.54 22.42 -1.43
N GLN A 109 -0.88 23.47 -2.17
CA GLN A 109 0.08 24.47 -2.65
C GLN A 109 0.73 25.26 -1.50
N ASP A 110 -0.03 25.63 -0.47
CA ASP A 110 0.52 26.28 0.73
C ASP A 110 1.50 25.35 1.43
N LEU A 111 1.14 24.09 1.62
CA LEU A 111 1.97 23.10 2.29
C LEU A 111 3.29 22.85 1.52
N GLU A 112 3.22 22.66 0.20
CA GLU A 112 4.38 22.50 -0.65
C GLU A 112 5.26 23.75 -0.68
N GLY A 113 4.66 24.92 -0.83
CA GLY A 113 5.36 26.21 -0.96
C GLY A 113 5.93 26.76 0.35
N THR A 114 5.49 26.27 1.50
CA THR A 114 5.95 26.76 2.81
C THR A 114 6.70 25.68 3.60
N TYR A 115 6.05 24.60 3.95
CA TYR A 115 6.64 23.57 4.82
C TYR A 115 7.64 22.68 4.07
N TYR A 116 7.26 22.18 2.89
CA TYR A 116 8.13 21.34 2.08
C TYR A 116 9.18 22.10 1.28
N ALA A 117 8.99 23.39 1.03
CA ALA A 117 9.96 24.22 0.30
C ALA A 117 11.27 24.43 1.09
N ASP A 118 11.23 24.45 2.42
CA ASP A 118 12.44 24.53 3.27
C ASP A 118 13.16 23.18 3.37
N ARG A 119 13.51 22.63 2.23
CA ARG A 119 14.23 21.35 2.13
C ARG A 119 15.69 21.55 2.49
N ARG A 120 16.03 21.50 3.76
CA ARG A 120 17.42 21.43 4.18
C ARG A 120 18.04 20.13 3.68
N PRO A 121 19.29 20.15 3.17
CA PRO A 121 19.95 18.92 2.75
C PRO A 121 19.97 17.92 3.92
N ASN A 122 19.29 16.81 3.78
CA ASN A 122 19.36 15.73 4.74
C ASN A 122 20.47 14.77 4.29
N PRO A 123 21.50 14.52 5.14
CA PRO A 123 22.58 13.59 4.80
C PRO A 123 22.10 12.13 4.79
N VAL A 124 20.90 11.86 5.27
CA VAL A 124 20.36 10.50 5.33
C VAL A 124 19.50 10.23 4.10
N THR A 125 19.85 9.18 3.38
CA THR A 125 19.02 8.63 2.30
C THR A 125 18.26 7.42 2.79
N VAL A 126 16.94 7.45 2.69
CA VAL A 126 16.07 6.31 3.01
C VAL A 126 15.66 5.61 1.73
N HIS A 127 15.99 4.33 1.60
CA HIS A 127 15.54 3.48 0.50
C HIS A 127 14.33 2.67 0.97
N SER A 128 13.15 2.99 0.43
CA SER A 128 11.92 2.25 0.70
C SER A 128 11.76 1.16 -0.34
N ILE A 129 11.77 -0.10 0.11
CA ILE A 129 11.64 -1.28 -0.74
C ILE A 129 10.42 -2.08 -0.26
N GLY A 130 9.51 -2.40 -1.19
CA GLY A 130 8.37 -3.24 -0.88
C GLY A 130 8.79 -4.68 -0.58
N HIS A 131 8.08 -5.31 0.34
CA HIS A 131 8.23 -6.72 0.67
C HIS A 131 6.88 -7.33 1.05
N THR A 132 6.72 -8.62 0.86
CA THR A 132 5.58 -9.37 1.40
C THR A 132 6.07 -10.69 1.98
N HIS A 133 5.84 -10.87 3.27
CA HIS A 133 6.13 -12.13 3.95
C HIS A 133 4.99 -13.13 3.73
N ILE A 134 5.32 -14.31 3.24
CA ILE A 134 4.34 -15.37 2.99
C ILE A 134 4.84 -16.67 3.60
N ASP A 135 4.23 -17.08 4.70
CA ASP A 135 4.54 -18.39 5.31
C ASP A 135 4.12 -19.55 4.40
N VAL A 136 5.01 -20.58 4.32
CA VAL A 136 4.80 -21.77 3.51
C VAL A 136 4.83 -23.03 4.40
N ALA A 137 3.78 -23.42 5.06
CA ALA A 137 2.55 -22.72 5.36
C ALA A 137 2.55 -22.28 6.83
N TRP A 138 1.45 -21.74 7.35
CA TRP A 138 1.33 -21.41 8.78
C TRP A 138 0.02 -21.97 9.35
N LYS A 139 -0.91 -21.06 9.77
CA LYS A 139 -2.27 -21.46 10.22
C LYS A 139 -3.24 -21.71 9.05
N TRP A 140 -2.71 -22.02 7.89
CA TRP A 140 -3.45 -22.33 6.67
C TRP A 140 -2.75 -23.45 5.87
N PRO A 141 -3.49 -24.17 5.03
CA PRO A 141 -2.93 -25.24 4.21
C PRO A 141 -2.09 -24.68 3.04
N LEU A 142 -1.19 -25.50 2.53
CA LEU A 142 -0.28 -25.16 1.42
C LEU A 142 -1.02 -24.62 0.18
N ARG A 143 -2.22 -25.13 -0.11
CA ARG A 143 -3.07 -24.64 -1.20
C ARG A 143 -3.35 -23.13 -1.05
N GLN A 144 -3.53 -22.67 0.17
CA GLN A 144 -3.79 -21.26 0.45
C GLN A 144 -2.53 -20.41 0.28
N THR A 145 -1.36 -20.94 0.60
CA THR A 145 -0.07 -20.30 0.30
C THR A 145 0.11 -20.10 -1.20
N ARG A 146 -0.19 -21.11 -2.01
CA ARG A 146 -0.13 -21.03 -3.48
C ARG A 146 -0.99 -19.86 -4.01
N GLN A 147 -2.25 -19.79 -3.60
CA GLN A 147 -3.16 -18.71 -3.99
C GLN A 147 -2.68 -17.35 -3.49
N LYS A 148 -2.12 -17.30 -2.28
CA LYS A 148 -1.61 -16.07 -1.68
C LYS A 148 -0.39 -15.54 -2.44
N ALA A 149 0.52 -16.44 -2.85
CA ALA A 149 1.71 -16.08 -3.63
C ALA A 149 1.30 -15.43 -4.97
N VAL A 150 0.42 -16.09 -5.74
CA VAL A 150 -0.06 -15.55 -7.02
C VAL A 150 -0.71 -14.17 -6.82
N ARG A 151 -1.67 -14.06 -5.89
CA ARG A 151 -2.39 -12.81 -5.64
C ARG A 151 -1.47 -11.69 -5.17
N SER A 152 -0.53 -11.98 -4.26
CA SER A 152 0.38 -10.96 -3.73
C SER A 152 1.33 -10.47 -4.82
N PHE A 153 1.90 -11.37 -5.61
CA PHE A 153 2.82 -10.99 -6.67
C PHE A 153 2.11 -10.23 -7.80
N GLU A 154 0.88 -10.60 -8.12
CA GLU A 154 0.09 -9.85 -9.09
C GLU A 154 -0.25 -8.44 -8.58
N THR A 155 -0.57 -8.30 -7.30
CA THR A 155 -0.78 -6.99 -6.67
C THR A 155 0.47 -6.12 -6.77
N VAL A 156 1.65 -6.68 -6.50
CA VAL A 156 2.94 -5.98 -6.63
C VAL A 156 3.19 -5.54 -8.07
N LEU A 157 2.94 -6.41 -9.05
CA LEU A 157 3.11 -6.07 -10.46
C LEU A 157 2.20 -4.93 -10.89
N ASN A 158 0.95 -4.94 -10.43
CA ASN A 158 0.00 -3.86 -10.72
C ASN A 158 0.42 -2.53 -10.06
N LEU A 159 1.00 -2.59 -8.85
CA LEU A 159 1.61 -1.41 -8.23
C LEU A 159 2.82 -0.91 -9.02
N MET A 160 3.66 -1.82 -9.55
CA MET A 160 4.79 -1.43 -10.39
C MET A 160 4.37 -0.81 -11.72
N ASP A 161 3.23 -1.24 -12.29
CA ASP A 161 2.69 -0.63 -13.50
C ASP A 161 2.20 0.80 -13.22
N ARG A 162 1.64 1.04 -12.04
CA ARG A 162 1.13 2.34 -11.62
C ARG A 162 2.22 3.29 -11.12
N TYR A 163 3.25 2.75 -10.44
CA TYR A 163 4.33 3.50 -9.80
C TYR A 163 5.68 3.07 -10.36
N PRO A 164 6.23 3.79 -11.34
CA PRO A 164 7.50 3.43 -11.99
C PRO A 164 8.70 3.35 -11.05
N GLU A 165 8.69 4.13 -9.97
CA GLU A 165 9.73 4.15 -8.93
C GLU A 165 9.65 2.95 -7.96
N TYR A 166 8.51 2.24 -7.90
CA TYR A 166 8.31 1.18 -6.93
C TYR A 166 9.27 0.02 -7.16
N ARG A 167 9.96 -0.38 -6.10
CA ARG A 167 10.87 -1.52 -6.05
C ARG A 167 10.39 -2.52 -5.03
N PHE A 168 10.60 -3.79 -5.32
CA PHE A 168 10.12 -4.88 -4.50
C PHE A 168 11.18 -5.97 -4.38
N MET A 169 11.24 -6.62 -3.23
CA MET A 169 12.05 -7.81 -3.03
C MET A 169 11.21 -8.94 -2.42
N SER A 170 11.48 -10.16 -2.80
CA SER A 170 10.88 -11.35 -2.20
C SER A 170 11.82 -12.52 -2.33
N SER A 171 12.17 -13.11 -1.20
CA SER A 171 12.91 -14.37 -1.10
C SER A 171 11.99 -15.56 -1.32
N GLN A 172 12.41 -16.75 -0.94
CA GLN A 172 11.68 -18.02 -0.97
C GLN A 172 11.39 -18.51 -2.40
N PRO A 173 12.35 -19.16 -3.06
CA PRO A 173 12.20 -19.78 -4.39
C PRO A 173 10.95 -20.64 -4.56
N GLN A 174 10.47 -21.29 -3.49
CA GLN A 174 9.25 -22.09 -3.52
C GLN A 174 8.01 -21.30 -3.91
N LEU A 175 7.94 -20.01 -3.54
CA LEU A 175 6.82 -19.15 -3.94
C LEU A 175 6.81 -18.93 -5.46
N TYR A 176 7.99 -18.75 -6.05
CA TYR A 176 8.13 -18.59 -7.51
C TYR A 176 7.81 -19.90 -8.25
N GLU A 177 8.15 -21.05 -7.70
CA GLU A 177 7.74 -22.35 -8.28
C GLU A 177 6.21 -22.50 -8.26
N PHE A 178 5.54 -22.14 -7.19
CA PHE A 178 4.09 -22.12 -7.16
C PHE A 178 3.49 -21.19 -8.21
N VAL A 179 4.03 -19.98 -8.34
CA VAL A 179 3.57 -19.02 -9.36
C VAL A 179 3.86 -19.52 -10.77
N LYS A 180 4.98 -20.19 -10.99
CA LYS A 180 5.33 -20.81 -12.28
C LYS A 180 4.31 -21.87 -12.70
N GLU A 181 3.85 -22.70 -11.76
CA GLU A 181 2.87 -23.75 -12.03
C GLU A 181 1.46 -23.21 -12.18
N ASP A 182 1.03 -22.30 -11.28
CA ASP A 182 -0.35 -21.86 -11.16
C ASP A 182 -0.70 -20.65 -12.04
N ALA A 183 0.30 -19.79 -12.31
CA ALA A 183 0.12 -18.53 -13.04
C ALA A 183 1.38 -18.13 -13.84
N PRO A 184 1.75 -18.89 -14.88
CA PRO A 184 3.00 -18.67 -15.64
C PRO A 184 3.09 -17.26 -16.26
N GLY A 185 1.96 -16.64 -16.57
CA GLY A 185 1.90 -15.25 -17.04
C GLY A 185 2.40 -14.25 -16.00
N VAL A 186 2.09 -14.47 -14.73
CA VAL A 186 2.59 -13.64 -13.62
C VAL A 186 4.10 -13.77 -13.50
N LEU A 187 4.64 -15.01 -13.58
CA LEU A 187 6.09 -15.23 -13.55
C LEU A 187 6.81 -14.55 -14.74
N ALA A 188 6.20 -14.54 -15.91
CA ALA A 188 6.76 -13.83 -17.07
C ALA A 188 6.90 -12.32 -16.81
N ARG A 189 5.86 -11.69 -16.25
CA ARG A 189 5.90 -10.28 -15.85
C ARG A 189 6.96 -10.03 -14.77
N ILE A 190 7.09 -10.89 -13.77
CA ILE A 190 8.13 -10.79 -12.75
C ILE A 190 9.53 -10.78 -13.38
N ARG A 191 9.80 -11.67 -14.35
CA ARG A 191 11.09 -11.71 -15.06
C ARG A 191 11.42 -10.39 -15.77
N GLU A 192 10.44 -9.71 -16.33
CA GLU A 192 10.65 -8.39 -16.92
C GLU A 192 11.00 -7.35 -15.85
N ARG A 193 10.31 -7.35 -14.71
CA ARG A 193 10.63 -6.44 -13.59
C ARG A 193 12.02 -6.70 -12.98
N ILE A 194 12.48 -7.97 -12.98
CA ILE A 194 13.86 -8.32 -12.60
C ILE A 194 14.86 -7.71 -13.58
N LYS A 195 14.64 -7.83 -14.89
CA LYS A 195 15.51 -7.23 -15.92
C LYS A 195 15.57 -5.71 -15.81
N GLU A 196 14.48 -5.07 -15.41
CA GLU A 196 14.41 -3.63 -15.15
C GLU A 196 15.11 -3.21 -13.84
N GLY A 197 15.56 -4.15 -13.01
CA GLY A 197 16.15 -3.88 -11.69
C GLY A 197 15.13 -3.34 -10.67
N ARG A 198 13.86 -3.68 -10.85
CA ARG A 198 12.75 -3.25 -9.98
C ARG A 198 12.20 -4.36 -9.09
N TRP A 199 12.49 -5.60 -9.42
CA TRP A 199 12.16 -6.78 -8.62
C TRP A 199 13.42 -7.53 -8.29
N GLU A 200 13.70 -7.73 -7.00
CA GLU A 200 14.79 -8.55 -6.50
C GLU A 200 14.27 -9.91 -6.04
N ALA A 201 14.69 -10.97 -6.73
CA ALA A 201 14.37 -12.35 -6.37
C ALA A 201 15.49 -12.90 -5.49
N GLU A 202 15.73 -12.27 -4.37
CA GLU A 202 16.74 -12.66 -3.41
C GLU A 202 16.45 -14.04 -2.81
N GLY A 203 17.47 -14.78 -2.46
CA GLY A 203 17.29 -15.99 -1.67
C GLY A 203 18.47 -16.92 -1.69
N ALA A 204 19.09 -17.11 -0.53
CA ALA A 204 20.07 -18.16 -0.27
C ALA A 204 19.41 -19.48 0.15
N MET A 205 18.16 -19.45 0.59
CA MET A 205 17.42 -20.61 1.11
C MET A 205 16.14 -20.82 0.32
N TRP A 206 15.77 -22.08 0.11
CA TRP A 206 14.56 -22.46 -0.62
C TRP A 206 13.28 -21.94 0.03
N LEU A 207 13.24 -21.98 1.36
CA LEU A 207 12.23 -21.42 2.24
C LEU A 207 12.91 -20.70 3.39
N GLU A 208 12.23 -19.77 4.00
CA GLU A 208 12.66 -19.14 5.26
C GLU A 208 12.61 -20.20 6.37
N PRO A 209 13.75 -20.58 7.00
CA PRO A 209 13.78 -21.58 8.05
C PRO A 209 13.27 -20.99 9.36
N ASP A 210 12.54 -21.78 10.14
CA ASP A 210 12.24 -21.45 11.52
C ASP A 210 13.52 -21.51 12.36
N CYS A 211 13.91 -20.39 12.97
CA CYS A 211 15.11 -20.32 13.78
C CYS A 211 14.98 -21.05 15.13
N ASN A 212 13.75 -21.25 15.62
CA ASN A 212 13.50 -21.91 16.90
C ASN A 212 13.29 -23.42 16.74
N ILE A 213 12.74 -23.86 15.61
CA ILE A 213 12.48 -25.25 15.31
C ILE A 213 13.12 -25.59 13.98
N SER A 214 14.45 -25.55 13.96
CA SER A 214 15.24 -26.01 12.83
C SER A 214 15.20 -27.54 12.73
N SER A 215 15.32 -28.07 11.50
CA SER A 215 15.46 -29.50 11.28
C SER A 215 16.65 -30.06 12.07
N GLY A 216 16.51 -31.26 12.58
CA GLY A 216 17.59 -31.98 13.29
C GLY A 216 18.60 -32.67 12.37
N GLU A 217 18.51 -32.45 11.07
CA GLU A 217 19.43 -33.03 10.05
C GLU A 217 20.53 -32.06 9.65
#